data_0c34bf7ae75bdf59b39c2bd04edef642
#
_entry.id   0c34bf7ae75bdf59b39c2bd04edef642
#
_cell.length_a   1.000
_cell.length_b   1.000
_cell.length_c   1.000
_cell.angle_alpha   90.00
_cell.angle_beta   90.00
_cell.angle_gamma   90.00
#
_symmetry.space_group_name_H-M   'P 1'
#
loop_
_entity.id
_entity.type
_entity.pdbx_description
1 polymer ?
#
loop_
_entity_poly.entity_id
_entity_poly.type
_entity_poly.pdbx_seq_one_letter_code
_entity_poly.pdbx_strand_id
1 'polypeptide(L)'
;MPCSISNRTPKQDGFFMPAEFSPIRQVWMLWPERPDNWRDGAKPAQAAYARVAEAVARFAEVTVGVSCAQYENCRAKLPPCVRVVEISSNDAWVRDCGPTFLKNTAGETRAVDWEFNAWGGLYDGAYFPWDKDAAVARKICEIERVDRYRPKGFVLEGGSFHVDGEGTVLTTEMCLLSPGRNPHMNKAEIEHMLCEYLGAKKVLWLKDGIDPDETNGHVDDVACFVRPGEVACIWTDDEAHPFYRVAHESYEALCAMTDAKGRRLKVHKVCLPKVPVCIGKGFAIDAAEGSFPRQEGEVCPASYLNFLIVNNGVIVPQFGDENDAAALDQLSAIFPDKEVVGVDTLEVVYGGGNVHCITQQQPR
;
A
#
# COMPACT_ATOMS: atom_id res chain seq x y z
N MET A 1 -26.87 -9.76 4.93
CA MET A 1 -25.88 -8.89 4.22
C MET A 1 -25.06 -8.19 5.29
N PRO A 2 -23.76 -7.96 5.08
CA PRO A 2 -22.93 -7.21 6.01
C PRO A 2 -23.50 -5.79 6.24
N CYS A 3 -23.33 -5.31 7.48
CA CYS A 3 -23.84 -3.99 7.87
C CYS A 3 -22.83 -2.90 7.57
N SER A 4 -23.32 -1.71 7.22
CA SER A 4 -22.52 -0.48 7.19
C SER A 4 -22.75 0.27 8.49
N ILE A 5 -21.67 0.49 9.27
CA ILE A 5 -21.70 1.13 10.59
C ILE A 5 -21.20 2.56 10.42
N SER A 6 -22.03 3.55 10.71
CA SER A 6 -21.68 4.97 10.56
C SER A 6 -21.88 5.81 11.83
N ASN A 7 -22.39 5.20 12.90
CA ASN A 7 -22.70 5.88 14.17
C ASN A 7 -21.78 5.48 15.33
N ARG A 8 -20.79 4.64 15.07
CA ARG A 8 -19.78 4.18 16.02
C ARG A 8 -18.43 4.06 15.35
N THR A 9 -17.37 4.09 16.13
CA THR A 9 -16.00 3.85 15.65
C THR A 9 -15.54 2.43 15.98
N PRO A 10 -14.56 1.87 15.24
CA PRO A 10 -13.94 0.60 15.60
C PRO A 10 -13.44 0.54 17.03
N LYS A 11 -12.78 1.58 17.51
CA LYS A 11 -12.25 1.65 18.88
C LYS A 11 -13.35 1.56 19.93
N GLN A 12 -14.51 2.20 19.71
CA GLN A 12 -15.67 2.09 20.61
C GLN A 12 -16.23 0.67 20.69
N ASP A 13 -16.05 -0.12 19.64
CA ASP A 13 -16.49 -1.52 19.55
C ASP A 13 -15.37 -2.52 19.91
N GLY A 14 -14.18 -2.03 20.30
CA GLY A 14 -13.04 -2.86 20.68
C GLY A 14 -12.28 -3.46 19.50
N PHE A 15 -12.44 -2.89 18.30
CA PHE A 15 -11.69 -3.29 17.11
C PHE A 15 -10.45 -2.42 16.92
N PHE A 16 -9.41 -3.04 16.35
CA PHE A 16 -8.16 -2.38 15.98
C PHE A 16 -7.59 -3.00 14.70
N MET A 17 -6.73 -2.27 14.01
CA MET A 17 -5.97 -2.81 12.89
C MET A 17 -4.79 -3.63 13.42
N PRO A 18 -4.71 -4.93 13.12
CA PRO A 18 -3.52 -5.72 13.44
C PRO A 18 -2.34 -5.27 12.58
N ALA A 19 -1.12 -5.43 13.11
CA ALA A 19 0.08 -5.18 12.33
C ALA A 19 0.15 -6.10 11.10
N GLU A 20 0.81 -5.66 10.04
CA GLU A 20 0.93 -6.42 8.80
C GLU A 20 1.74 -7.72 8.95
N PHE A 21 2.63 -7.78 9.97
CA PHE A 21 3.35 -9.00 10.35
C PHE A 21 2.53 -9.98 11.19
N SER A 22 1.25 -9.67 11.49
CA SER A 22 0.32 -10.62 12.14
C SER A 22 -0.13 -11.69 11.15
N PRO A 23 -0.62 -12.86 11.64
CA PRO A 23 -1.11 -13.92 10.76
C PRO A 23 -2.26 -13.44 9.87
N ILE A 24 -2.15 -13.69 8.59
CA ILE A 24 -3.17 -13.34 7.58
C ILE A 24 -3.81 -14.59 7.00
N ARG A 25 -5.06 -14.48 6.61
CA ARG A 25 -5.83 -15.52 5.93
C ARG A 25 -5.57 -15.48 4.42
N GLN A 26 -5.76 -14.31 3.82
CA GLN A 26 -5.63 -14.13 2.37
C GLN A 26 -5.11 -12.73 2.03
N VAL A 27 -4.68 -12.62 0.78
CA VAL A 27 -4.28 -11.35 0.14
C VAL A 27 -5.22 -11.06 -1.02
N TRP A 28 -5.75 -9.86 -1.05
CA TRP A 28 -6.54 -9.33 -2.16
C TRP A 28 -5.63 -8.60 -3.14
N MET A 29 -5.94 -8.73 -4.43
CA MET A 29 -5.36 -7.97 -5.54
C MET A 29 -6.48 -7.56 -6.50
N LEU A 30 -6.24 -6.56 -7.34
CA LEU A 30 -7.08 -6.20 -8.48
C LEU A 30 -6.30 -6.43 -9.77
N TRP A 31 -6.99 -6.70 -10.87
CA TRP A 31 -6.34 -6.97 -12.15
C TRP A 31 -6.11 -5.69 -12.94
N PRO A 32 -4.87 -5.38 -13.39
CA PRO A 32 -4.59 -4.16 -14.14
C PRO A 32 -5.13 -4.26 -15.56
N GLU A 33 -5.87 -3.22 -15.98
CA GLU A 33 -6.46 -3.17 -17.34
C GLU A 33 -6.50 -1.76 -17.94
N ARG A 34 -6.20 -0.72 -17.13
CA ARG A 34 -6.33 0.68 -17.53
C ARG A 34 -5.24 1.08 -18.54
N PRO A 35 -5.57 1.44 -19.82
CA PRO A 35 -4.56 1.66 -20.86
C PRO A 35 -3.83 3.01 -20.75
N ASP A 36 -4.39 3.98 -20.03
CA ASP A 36 -3.79 5.28 -19.76
C ASP A 36 -2.88 5.29 -18.51
N ASN A 37 -2.69 4.14 -17.87
CA ASN A 37 -1.70 3.91 -16.84
C ASN A 37 -0.74 2.76 -17.21
N TRP A 38 -1.25 1.70 -17.82
CA TRP A 38 -0.50 0.49 -18.13
C TRP A 38 -0.23 0.35 -19.62
N ARG A 39 1.04 0.38 -20.03
CA ARG A 39 1.44 0.27 -21.42
C ARG A 39 1.01 -1.06 -22.08
N ASP A 40 0.94 -1.09 -23.40
CA ASP A 40 0.69 -2.29 -24.20
C ASP A 40 -0.60 -3.05 -23.80
N GLY A 41 -1.67 -2.31 -23.47
CA GLY A 41 -2.93 -2.89 -23.00
C GLY A 41 -2.78 -3.66 -21.69
N ALA A 42 -1.94 -3.18 -20.80
CA ALA A 42 -1.62 -3.72 -19.49
C ALA A 42 -0.94 -5.11 -19.49
N LYS A 43 -0.58 -5.67 -20.63
CA LYS A 43 -0.01 -7.04 -20.71
C LYS A 43 1.27 -7.24 -19.89
N PRO A 44 2.26 -6.31 -19.91
CA PRO A 44 3.46 -6.43 -19.07
C PRO A 44 3.13 -6.34 -17.58
N ALA A 45 2.27 -5.40 -17.17
CA ALA A 45 1.80 -5.28 -15.80
C ALA A 45 1.03 -6.53 -15.34
N GLN A 46 0.12 -7.06 -16.17
CA GLN A 46 -0.59 -8.33 -15.88
C GLN A 46 0.37 -9.50 -15.65
N ALA A 47 1.47 -9.58 -16.40
CA ALA A 47 2.48 -10.61 -16.18
C ALA A 47 3.21 -10.42 -14.84
N ALA A 48 3.52 -9.18 -14.43
CA ALA A 48 4.10 -8.87 -13.14
C ALA A 48 3.13 -9.18 -11.97
N TYR A 49 1.87 -8.79 -12.10
CA TYR A 49 0.81 -9.12 -11.11
C TYR A 49 0.64 -10.62 -10.94
N ALA A 50 0.69 -11.39 -12.03
CA ALA A 50 0.62 -12.86 -11.96
C ALA A 50 1.81 -13.44 -11.20
N ARG A 51 3.04 -12.93 -11.42
CA ARG A 51 4.23 -13.34 -10.64
C ARG A 51 4.08 -13.02 -9.14
N VAL A 52 3.58 -11.84 -8.81
CA VAL A 52 3.32 -11.47 -7.40
C VAL A 52 2.25 -12.38 -6.81
N ALA A 53 1.13 -12.63 -7.49
CA ALA A 53 0.08 -13.53 -7.03
C ALA A 53 0.60 -14.96 -6.79
N GLU A 54 1.46 -15.47 -7.69
CA GLU A 54 2.11 -16.80 -7.55
C GLU A 54 3.05 -16.85 -6.35
N ALA A 55 3.86 -15.81 -6.14
CA ALA A 55 4.77 -15.72 -5.00
C ALA A 55 3.99 -15.67 -3.67
N VAL A 56 2.93 -14.86 -3.59
CA VAL A 56 2.06 -14.75 -2.41
C VAL A 56 1.34 -16.07 -2.13
N ALA A 57 0.87 -16.78 -3.17
CA ALA A 57 0.12 -18.03 -3.06
C ALA A 57 0.93 -19.17 -2.38
N ARG A 58 2.25 -19.03 -2.27
CA ARG A 58 3.10 -19.95 -1.50
C ARG A 58 2.86 -19.85 0.02
N PHE A 59 2.34 -18.73 0.51
CA PHE A 59 2.27 -18.39 1.93
C PHE A 59 0.85 -18.11 2.43
N ALA A 60 -0.06 -17.66 1.56
CA ALA A 60 -1.46 -17.34 1.89
C ALA A 60 -2.38 -17.58 0.69
N GLU A 61 -3.70 -17.65 0.96
CA GLU A 61 -4.69 -17.61 -0.11
C GLU A 61 -4.62 -16.27 -0.85
N VAL A 62 -4.85 -16.29 -2.17
CA VAL A 62 -4.89 -15.07 -3.00
C VAL A 62 -6.24 -14.99 -3.69
N THR A 63 -6.87 -13.82 -3.62
CA THR A 63 -8.07 -13.50 -4.38
C THR A 63 -7.81 -12.28 -5.26
N VAL A 64 -8.09 -12.40 -6.56
CA VAL A 64 -7.94 -11.33 -7.53
C VAL A 64 -9.31 -10.87 -8.01
N GLY A 65 -9.62 -9.58 -7.79
CA GLY A 65 -10.79 -8.91 -8.37
C GLY A 65 -10.48 -8.49 -9.81
N VAL A 66 -11.41 -8.73 -10.71
CA VAL A 66 -11.24 -8.44 -12.14
C VAL A 66 -12.56 -7.98 -12.75
N SER A 67 -12.51 -7.15 -13.79
CA SER A 67 -13.71 -6.80 -14.56
C SER A 67 -14.26 -8.00 -15.35
N CYS A 68 -15.53 -7.98 -15.66
CA CYS A 68 -16.16 -8.98 -16.52
C CYS A 68 -15.42 -9.13 -17.86
N ALA A 69 -14.97 -8.02 -18.44
CA ALA A 69 -14.28 -8.01 -19.73
C ALA A 69 -12.92 -8.72 -19.70
N GLN A 70 -12.23 -8.72 -18.56
CA GLN A 70 -10.90 -9.31 -18.41
C GLN A 70 -10.92 -10.67 -17.66
N TYR A 71 -12.10 -11.17 -17.28
CA TYR A 71 -12.20 -12.37 -16.45
C TYR A 71 -11.45 -13.57 -17.03
N GLU A 72 -11.72 -13.93 -18.29
CA GLU A 72 -11.08 -15.06 -18.96
C GLU A 72 -9.57 -14.85 -19.14
N ASN A 73 -9.15 -13.63 -19.47
CA ASN A 73 -7.73 -13.27 -19.58
C ASN A 73 -7.02 -13.42 -18.23
N CYS A 74 -7.60 -12.91 -17.14
CA CYS A 74 -7.09 -13.02 -15.80
C CYS A 74 -6.99 -14.48 -15.37
N ARG A 75 -8.08 -15.26 -15.54
CA ARG A 75 -8.12 -16.67 -15.18
C ARG A 75 -7.08 -17.51 -15.93
N ALA A 76 -6.84 -17.21 -17.21
CA ALA A 76 -5.86 -17.93 -18.02
C ALA A 76 -4.39 -17.67 -17.60
N LYS A 77 -4.13 -16.52 -17.00
CA LYS A 77 -2.77 -16.11 -16.58
C LYS A 77 -2.42 -16.50 -15.14
N LEU A 78 -3.42 -16.70 -14.29
CA LEU A 78 -3.21 -16.97 -12.87
C LEU A 78 -3.20 -18.48 -12.57
N PRO A 79 -2.40 -18.94 -11.57
CA PRO A 79 -2.44 -20.33 -11.11
C PRO A 79 -3.85 -20.76 -10.67
N PRO A 80 -4.21 -22.05 -10.81
CA PRO A 80 -5.53 -22.54 -10.40
C PRO A 80 -5.86 -22.34 -8.92
N CYS A 81 -4.85 -22.26 -8.04
CA CYS A 81 -5.03 -22.01 -6.61
C CYS A 81 -5.45 -20.56 -6.29
N VAL A 82 -5.25 -19.61 -7.20
CA VAL A 82 -5.68 -18.21 -7.03
C VAL A 82 -7.17 -18.11 -7.33
N ARG A 83 -7.93 -17.59 -6.37
CA ARG A 83 -9.36 -17.29 -6.54
C ARG A 83 -9.53 -16.04 -7.40
N VAL A 84 -10.39 -16.10 -8.40
CA VAL A 84 -10.75 -14.96 -9.24
C VAL A 84 -12.22 -14.62 -9.02
N VAL A 85 -12.52 -13.35 -8.78
CA VAL A 85 -13.87 -12.84 -8.55
C VAL A 85 -14.14 -11.61 -9.40
N GLU A 86 -15.38 -11.43 -9.82
CA GLU A 86 -15.74 -10.27 -10.63
C GLU A 86 -15.92 -9.03 -9.75
N ILE A 87 -14.99 -8.08 -9.86
CA ILE A 87 -15.04 -6.75 -9.23
C ILE A 87 -14.55 -5.73 -10.26
N SER A 88 -15.45 -4.85 -10.71
CA SER A 88 -15.02 -3.71 -11.56
C SER A 88 -14.32 -2.66 -10.71
N SER A 89 -13.19 -2.18 -11.19
CA SER A 89 -12.41 -1.05 -10.64
C SER A 89 -12.09 -0.05 -11.75
N ASN A 90 -11.57 1.13 -11.40
CA ASN A 90 -11.03 2.08 -12.36
C ASN A 90 -9.53 1.84 -12.59
N ASP A 91 -8.81 1.39 -11.53
CA ASP A 91 -7.43 0.89 -11.63
C ASP A 91 -7.19 -0.25 -10.62
N ALA A 92 -5.94 -0.69 -10.43
CA ALA A 92 -5.60 -1.94 -9.76
C ALA A 92 -4.89 -1.77 -8.40
N TRP A 93 -5.12 -0.66 -7.70
CA TRP A 93 -4.45 -0.28 -6.46
C TRP A 93 -5.28 -0.63 -5.23
N VAL A 94 -5.41 -1.94 -4.94
CA VAL A 94 -6.28 -2.43 -3.86
C VAL A 94 -5.82 -2.05 -2.46
N ARG A 95 -4.55 -1.72 -2.27
CA ARG A 95 -4.05 -1.17 -0.99
C ARG A 95 -4.82 0.07 -0.61
N ASP A 96 -5.10 0.94 -1.56
CA ASP A 96 -5.63 2.27 -1.33
C ASP A 96 -7.15 2.35 -1.46
N CYS A 97 -7.73 1.64 -2.42
CA CYS A 97 -9.19 1.59 -2.60
C CYS A 97 -9.87 0.39 -1.92
N GLY A 98 -9.10 -0.55 -1.38
CA GLY A 98 -9.60 -1.72 -0.66
C GLY A 98 -9.93 -1.42 0.81
N PRO A 99 -10.57 -2.39 1.51
CA PRO A 99 -10.91 -2.23 2.92
C PRO A 99 -9.69 -2.38 3.83
N THR A 100 -9.56 -1.53 4.85
CA THR A 100 -8.65 -1.79 5.97
C THR A 100 -9.31 -2.77 6.94
N PHE A 101 -8.82 -4.00 7.00
CA PHE A 101 -9.37 -5.01 7.88
C PHE A 101 -8.96 -4.81 9.34
N LEU A 102 -9.89 -5.05 10.24
CA LEU A 102 -9.77 -4.90 11.67
C LEU A 102 -10.08 -6.20 12.39
N LYS A 103 -9.54 -6.37 13.59
CA LYS A 103 -9.87 -7.47 14.50
C LYS A 103 -10.21 -6.96 15.88
N ASN A 104 -10.89 -7.78 16.66
CA ASN A 104 -11.04 -7.60 18.10
C ASN A 104 -10.42 -8.79 18.86
N THR A 105 -10.41 -8.70 20.18
CA THR A 105 -9.86 -9.75 21.05
C THR A 105 -10.67 -11.05 21.05
N ALA A 106 -11.92 -11.04 20.56
CA ALA A 106 -12.74 -12.22 20.37
C ALA A 106 -12.44 -12.95 19.05
N GLY A 107 -11.58 -12.40 18.21
CA GLY A 107 -11.23 -12.96 16.90
C GLY A 107 -12.21 -12.59 15.77
N GLU A 108 -13.14 -11.70 16.03
CA GLU A 108 -14.05 -11.19 14.99
C GLU A 108 -13.30 -10.26 14.05
N THR A 109 -13.69 -10.27 12.77
CA THR A 109 -13.15 -9.39 11.73
C THR A 109 -14.21 -8.40 11.29
N ARG A 110 -13.83 -7.14 11.21
CA ARG A 110 -14.56 -6.05 10.55
C ARG A 110 -13.60 -5.29 9.63
N ALA A 111 -14.09 -4.25 8.96
CA ALA A 111 -13.26 -3.44 8.09
C ALA A 111 -13.61 -1.95 8.19
N VAL A 112 -12.69 -1.10 7.77
CA VAL A 112 -12.97 0.31 7.44
C VAL A 112 -13.03 0.44 5.92
N ASP A 113 -14.09 1.06 5.45
CA ASP A 113 -14.34 1.45 4.07
C ASP A 113 -14.15 2.97 4.00
N TRP A 114 -12.91 3.41 3.70
CA TRP A 114 -12.52 4.82 3.62
C TRP A 114 -13.16 5.53 2.42
N GLU A 115 -13.20 6.84 2.43
CA GLU A 115 -13.44 7.59 1.21
C GLU A 115 -12.18 7.58 0.36
N PHE A 116 -12.30 7.17 -0.90
CA PHE A 116 -11.22 7.16 -1.89
C PHE A 116 -11.52 8.18 -2.98
N ASN A 117 -10.52 8.96 -3.38
CA ASN A 117 -10.65 10.03 -4.34
C ASN A 117 -9.50 10.09 -5.38
N ALA A 118 -8.90 8.93 -5.69
CA ALA A 118 -7.75 8.83 -6.59
C ALA A 118 -6.57 9.73 -6.18
N TRP A 119 -6.25 9.74 -4.87
CA TRP A 119 -5.13 10.43 -4.22
C TRP A 119 -5.13 11.96 -4.28
N GLY A 120 -6.22 12.60 -4.62
CA GLY A 120 -6.26 14.07 -4.64
C GLY A 120 -7.57 14.67 -5.13
N GLY A 121 -8.50 13.83 -5.57
CA GLY A 121 -9.81 14.26 -6.04
C GLY A 121 -9.72 15.16 -7.26
N LEU A 122 -10.44 16.27 -7.20
CA LEU A 122 -10.40 17.28 -8.27
C LEU A 122 -9.25 18.29 -8.12
N TYR A 123 -8.44 18.18 -7.06
CA TYR A 123 -7.32 19.08 -6.80
C TYR A 123 -6.07 18.62 -7.54
N ASP A 124 -5.61 17.41 -7.25
CA ASP A 124 -4.42 16.79 -7.81
C ASP A 124 -4.54 15.26 -7.99
N GLY A 125 -5.77 14.74 -8.09
CA GLY A 125 -6.00 13.30 -8.25
C GLY A 125 -5.45 12.75 -9.57
N ALA A 126 -4.98 11.50 -9.52
CA ALA A 126 -4.32 10.85 -10.65
C ALA A 126 -5.25 10.54 -11.82
N TYR A 127 -6.56 10.41 -11.59
CA TYR A 127 -7.56 10.17 -12.65
C TYR A 127 -8.99 10.50 -12.22
N PHE A 128 -9.85 10.64 -13.21
CA PHE A 128 -11.30 10.81 -13.06
C PHE A 128 -12.03 10.02 -14.16
N PRO A 129 -13.15 9.32 -13.84
CA PRO A 129 -13.75 9.11 -12.52
C PRO A 129 -13.03 8.02 -11.70
N TRP A 130 -13.32 7.98 -10.37
CA TRP A 130 -12.85 6.94 -9.43
C TRP A 130 -14.00 6.20 -8.72
N ASP A 131 -15.19 6.26 -9.27
CA ASP A 131 -16.44 5.75 -8.68
C ASP A 131 -16.42 4.23 -8.45
N LYS A 132 -15.76 3.48 -9.35
CA LYS A 132 -15.63 2.03 -9.23
C LYS A 132 -14.65 1.68 -8.12
N ASP A 133 -13.53 2.40 -8.02
CA ASP A 133 -12.52 2.20 -6.97
C ASP A 133 -13.10 2.55 -5.60
N ALA A 134 -13.82 3.66 -5.47
CA ALA A 134 -14.55 4.03 -4.26
C ALA A 134 -15.60 2.98 -3.81
N ALA A 135 -15.93 2.01 -4.66
CA ALA A 135 -16.84 0.92 -4.33
C ALA A 135 -16.13 -0.42 -4.02
N VAL A 136 -14.80 -0.52 -4.24
CA VAL A 136 -14.05 -1.78 -4.08
C VAL A 136 -14.11 -2.29 -2.65
N ALA A 137 -13.81 -1.44 -1.66
CA ALA A 137 -13.84 -1.82 -0.24
C ALA A 137 -15.18 -2.43 0.15
N ARG A 138 -16.28 -1.79 -0.24
CA ARG A 138 -17.64 -2.31 0.00
C ARG A 138 -17.85 -3.67 -0.64
N LYS A 139 -17.48 -3.84 -1.91
CA LYS A 139 -17.66 -5.11 -2.65
C LYS A 139 -16.88 -6.25 -2.01
N ILE A 140 -15.63 -6.00 -1.61
CA ILE A 140 -14.80 -6.98 -0.89
C ILE A 140 -15.47 -7.37 0.44
N CYS A 141 -15.95 -6.39 1.24
CA CYS A 141 -16.65 -6.67 2.48
C CYS A 141 -17.93 -7.49 2.27
N GLU A 142 -18.69 -7.23 1.21
CA GLU A 142 -19.89 -8.00 0.85
C GLU A 142 -19.55 -9.45 0.46
N ILE A 143 -18.49 -9.66 -0.33
CA ILE A 143 -18.01 -11.01 -0.72
C ILE A 143 -17.54 -11.79 0.51
N GLU A 144 -16.80 -11.17 1.41
CA GLU A 144 -16.26 -11.79 2.62
C GLU A 144 -17.26 -11.82 3.79
N ARG A 145 -18.44 -11.22 3.62
CA ARG A 145 -19.50 -11.10 4.64
C ARG A 145 -19.02 -10.44 5.93
N VAL A 146 -18.21 -9.38 5.78
CA VAL A 146 -17.60 -8.62 6.86
C VAL A 146 -18.33 -7.29 7.01
N ASP A 147 -18.76 -6.96 8.24
CA ASP A 147 -19.30 -5.64 8.56
C ASP A 147 -18.23 -4.57 8.41
N ARG A 148 -18.64 -3.37 7.95
CA ARG A 148 -17.71 -2.28 7.71
C ARG A 148 -18.12 -0.97 8.38
N TYR A 149 -17.15 -0.27 8.90
CA TYR A 149 -17.28 1.11 9.33
C TYR A 149 -17.11 2.04 8.13
N ARG A 150 -17.93 3.07 8.04
CA ARG A 150 -17.87 4.07 6.97
C ARG A 150 -17.68 5.46 7.58
N PRO A 151 -16.46 5.96 7.76
CA PRO A 151 -16.23 7.35 8.13
C PRO A 151 -16.66 8.25 6.97
N LYS A 152 -17.49 9.25 7.28
CA LYS A 152 -17.96 10.21 6.28
C LYS A 152 -17.05 11.43 6.25
N GLY A 153 -16.70 11.87 5.05
CA GLY A 153 -15.88 13.06 4.86
C GLY A 153 -14.43 12.88 5.31
N PHE A 154 -13.92 11.64 5.32
CA PHE A 154 -12.52 11.36 5.63
C PHE A 154 -11.90 10.47 4.57
N VAL A 155 -11.05 11.08 3.74
CA VAL A 155 -10.27 10.41 2.70
C VAL A 155 -9.02 9.82 3.32
N LEU A 156 -8.78 8.53 3.08
CA LEU A 156 -7.57 7.84 3.52
C LEU A 156 -7.28 6.66 2.61
N GLU A 157 -6.03 6.44 2.31
CA GLU A 157 -5.53 5.29 1.55
C GLU A 157 -4.72 4.35 2.46
N GLY A 158 -4.76 3.04 2.19
CA GLY A 158 -4.03 2.05 2.98
C GLY A 158 -2.50 2.17 2.90
N GLY A 159 -1.96 2.75 1.82
CA GLY A 159 -0.53 3.03 1.67
C GLY A 159 -0.06 4.28 2.42
N SER A 160 -0.98 5.16 2.82
CA SER A 160 -0.65 6.40 3.53
C SER A 160 -0.28 6.21 5.00
N PHE A 161 -0.50 5.02 5.59
CA PHE A 161 -0.18 4.74 6.98
C PHE A 161 0.29 3.30 7.19
N HIS A 162 1.03 3.10 8.29
CA HIS A 162 1.43 1.77 8.76
C HIS A 162 1.21 1.64 10.27
N VAL A 163 0.91 0.44 10.79
CA VAL A 163 0.63 0.22 12.22
C VAL A 163 1.53 -0.85 12.82
N ASP A 164 1.88 -0.69 14.11
CA ASP A 164 2.65 -1.67 14.87
C ASP A 164 1.78 -2.77 15.54
N GLY A 165 0.45 -2.66 15.45
CA GLY A 165 -0.50 -3.55 16.13
C GLY A 165 -0.56 -3.37 17.64
N GLU A 166 0.20 -2.46 18.22
CA GLU A 166 0.26 -2.16 19.67
C GLU A 166 -0.16 -0.73 20.02
N GLY A 167 -0.71 -0.03 19.04
CA GLY A 167 -1.33 1.29 19.19
C GLY A 167 -0.55 2.44 18.58
N THR A 168 0.49 2.17 17.78
CA THR A 168 1.22 3.19 17.03
C THR A 168 0.83 3.19 15.57
N VAL A 169 0.60 4.38 15.01
CA VAL A 169 0.44 4.63 13.56
C VAL A 169 1.64 5.45 13.08
N LEU A 170 2.17 5.13 11.92
CA LEU A 170 3.19 5.88 11.20
C LEU A 170 2.58 6.42 9.90
N THR A 171 2.83 7.68 9.58
CA THR A 171 2.32 8.37 8.37
C THR A 171 3.22 9.54 7.98
N THR A 172 2.90 10.23 6.89
CA THR A 172 3.60 11.44 6.43
C THR A 172 2.72 12.69 6.49
N GLU A 173 3.31 13.84 6.79
CA GLU A 173 2.63 15.15 6.73
C GLU A 173 2.31 15.52 5.29
N MET A 174 3.24 15.26 4.36
CA MET A 174 3.08 15.52 2.93
C MET A 174 1.78 14.91 2.40
N CYS A 175 1.45 13.67 2.79
CA CYS A 175 0.23 12.99 2.36
C CYS A 175 -1.01 13.50 3.10
N LEU A 176 -1.09 13.29 4.41
CA LEU A 176 -2.36 13.48 5.12
C LEU A 176 -2.74 14.94 5.36
N LEU A 177 -1.78 15.88 5.26
CA LEU A 177 -2.03 17.31 5.34
C LEU A 177 -2.14 17.96 3.94
N SER A 178 -2.10 17.18 2.87
CA SER A 178 -2.29 17.65 1.49
C SER A 178 -3.70 18.21 1.29
N PRO A 179 -3.85 19.29 0.51
CA PRO A 179 -5.16 19.83 0.15
C PRO A 179 -6.06 18.82 -0.59
N GLY A 180 -5.48 17.84 -1.25
CA GLY A 180 -6.19 16.80 -1.99
C GLY A 180 -6.82 15.71 -1.10
N ARG A 181 -6.62 15.75 0.23
CA ARG A 181 -7.18 14.75 1.17
C ARG A 181 -8.29 15.33 2.03
N ASN A 182 -7.94 15.92 3.16
CA ASN A 182 -8.88 16.39 4.17
C ASN A 182 -8.64 17.88 4.52
N PRO A 183 -8.80 18.83 3.57
CA PRO A 183 -8.43 20.24 3.77
C PRO A 183 -9.29 20.96 4.83
N HIS A 184 -10.41 20.36 5.23
CA HIS A 184 -11.30 20.87 6.28
C HIS A 184 -10.88 20.42 7.69
N MET A 185 -9.85 19.58 7.83
CA MET A 185 -9.33 19.05 9.09
C MET A 185 -7.93 19.56 9.39
N ASN A 186 -7.67 19.84 10.66
CA ASN A 186 -6.31 20.07 11.14
C ASN A 186 -5.63 18.75 11.56
N LYS A 187 -4.32 18.82 11.83
CA LYS A 187 -3.52 17.64 12.19
C LYS A 187 -4.08 16.86 13.37
N ALA A 188 -4.55 17.54 14.42
CA ALA A 188 -5.09 16.89 15.62
C ALA A 188 -6.42 16.16 15.33
N GLU A 189 -7.24 16.70 14.45
CA GLU A 189 -8.48 16.05 14.01
C GLU A 189 -8.18 14.80 13.17
N ILE A 190 -7.17 14.85 12.30
CA ILE A 190 -6.70 13.69 11.52
C ILE A 190 -6.13 12.61 12.47
N GLU A 191 -5.30 12.99 13.45
CA GLU A 191 -4.81 12.06 14.49
C GLU A 191 -5.96 11.38 15.24
N HIS A 192 -6.99 12.16 15.60
CA HIS A 192 -8.18 11.62 16.25
C HIS A 192 -8.88 10.58 15.37
N MET A 193 -9.08 10.86 14.09
CA MET A 193 -9.68 9.91 13.14
C MET A 193 -8.85 8.63 13.02
N LEU A 194 -7.53 8.74 12.84
CA LEU A 194 -6.64 7.58 12.79
C LEU A 194 -6.73 6.74 14.08
N CYS A 195 -6.70 7.39 15.24
CA CYS A 195 -6.80 6.70 16.53
C CYS A 195 -8.15 5.99 16.73
N GLU A 196 -9.24 6.60 16.31
CA GLU A 196 -10.59 6.03 16.46
C GLU A 196 -10.85 4.87 15.49
N TYR A 197 -10.38 4.99 14.24
CA TYR A 197 -10.69 4.00 13.21
C TYR A 197 -9.65 2.87 13.09
N LEU A 198 -8.42 3.08 13.53
CA LEU A 198 -7.37 2.04 13.56
C LEU A 198 -7.18 1.43 14.95
N GLY A 199 -7.90 1.93 15.98
CA GLY A 199 -7.74 1.47 17.36
C GLY A 199 -6.40 1.89 17.97
N ALA A 200 -5.81 2.96 17.48
CA ALA A 200 -4.49 3.43 17.88
C ALA A 200 -4.54 4.42 19.06
N LYS A 201 -3.35 4.78 19.56
CA LYS A 201 -3.15 5.69 20.71
C LYS A 201 -2.16 6.81 20.39
N LYS A 202 -1.30 6.61 19.39
CA LYS A 202 -0.23 7.53 19.03
C LYS A 202 0.00 7.52 17.53
N VAL A 203 0.16 8.69 16.93
CA VAL A 203 0.53 8.86 15.53
C VAL A 203 1.95 9.42 15.46
N LEU A 204 2.80 8.79 14.66
CA LEU A 204 4.14 9.23 14.32
C LEU A 204 4.11 9.84 12.92
N TRP A 205 4.65 11.03 12.77
CA TRP A 205 4.65 11.78 11.55
C TRP A 205 6.05 11.90 10.98
N LEU A 206 6.28 11.37 9.80
CA LEU A 206 7.38 11.79 8.95
C LEU A 206 6.96 13.05 8.19
N LYS A 207 7.93 13.81 7.72
CA LYS A 207 7.63 15.06 7.01
C LYS A 207 7.21 14.79 5.58
N ASP A 208 8.05 14.10 4.84
CA ASP A 208 7.93 13.89 3.39
C ASP A 208 7.92 12.40 3.04
N GLY A 209 7.43 12.07 1.83
CA GLY A 209 7.60 10.79 1.15
C GLY A 209 8.41 10.95 -0.14
N ILE A 210 8.52 9.88 -0.93
CA ILE A 210 9.33 9.85 -2.17
C ILE A 210 8.51 10.03 -3.46
N ASP A 211 7.20 10.07 -3.34
CA ASP A 211 6.27 10.26 -4.46
C ASP A 211 5.39 11.50 -4.23
N PRO A 212 5.91 12.69 -4.53
CA PRO A 212 5.17 13.92 -4.28
C PRO A 212 4.02 14.15 -5.26
N ASP A 213 4.10 13.59 -6.47
CA ASP A 213 3.23 13.99 -7.58
C ASP A 213 1.97 13.11 -7.69
N GLU A 214 2.03 11.81 -7.32
CA GLU A 214 0.89 10.91 -7.43
C GLU A 214 0.20 10.66 -6.09
N THR A 215 0.93 10.12 -5.09
CA THR A 215 0.36 9.76 -3.78
C THR A 215 0.53 10.86 -2.73
N ASN A 216 1.21 11.96 -3.07
CA ASN A 216 1.65 13.00 -2.12
C ASN A 216 2.52 12.39 -0.99
N GLY A 217 3.37 11.43 -1.35
CA GLY A 217 4.35 10.88 -0.44
C GLY A 217 3.79 9.88 0.59
N HIS A 218 3.19 8.80 0.12
CA HIS A 218 2.80 7.67 0.96
C HIS A 218 3.96 7.15 1.80
N VAL A 219 3.66 6.68 3.02
CA VAL A 219 4.69 6.19 3.96
C VAL A 219 5.20 4.79 3.60
N ASP A 220 4.42 3.99 2.87
CA ASP A 220 4.76 2.61 2.52
C ASP A 220 5.96 2.47 1.57
N ASP A 221 6.35 3.55 0.91
CA ASP A 221 7.59 3.64 0.15
C ASP A 221 8.80 4.10 0.98
N VAL A 222 8.59 4.63 2.19
CA VAL A 222 9.63 5.28 3.01
C VAL A 222 9.96 4.48 4.26
N ALA A 223 8.94 4.00 4.99
CA ALA A 223 9.14 3.30 6.24
C ALA A 223 7.96 2.41 6.62
N CYS A 224 8.24 1.26 7.24
CA CYS A 224 7.21 0.35 7.72
C CYS A 224 7.62 -0.35 9.03
N PHE A 225 6.66 -0.69 9.88
CA PHE A 225 6.91 -1.53 11.04
C PHE A 225 7.19 -2.97 10.62
N VAL A 226 8.29 -3.53 11.10
CA VAL A 226 8.69 -4.93 10.85
C VAL A 226 8.40 -5.82 12.04
N ARG A 227 8.31 -5.25 13.23
CA ARG A 227 7.81 -5.81 14.49
C ARG A 227 7.55 -4.69 15.49
N PRO A 228 6.92 -4.96 16.67
CA PRO A 228 6.67 -3.90 17.66
C PRO A 228 7.97 -3.22 18.10
N GLY A 229 8.03 -1.88 17.95
CA GLY A 229 9.20 -1.08 18.28
C GLY A 229 10.35 -1.12 17.28
N GLU A 230 10.21 -1.83 16.15
CA GLU A 230 11.22 -1.87 15.08
C GLU A 230 10.62 -1.42 13.73
N VAL A 231 11.34 -0.56 13.02
CA VAL A 231 10.93 0.05 11.75
C VAL A 231 12.04 -0.15 10.71
N ALA A 232 11.69 -0.56 9.50
CA ALA A 232 12.57 -0.45 8.33
C ALA A 232 12.37 0.92 7.69
N CYS A 233 13.46 1.55 7.24
CA CYS A 233 13.48 2.86 6.59
C CYS A 233 14.39 2.80 5.37
N ILE A 234 14.00 3.45 4.29
CA ILE A 234 14.83 3.58 3.08
C ILE A 234 16.18 4.25 3.43
N TRP A 235 17.22 3.87 2.68
CA TRP A 235 18.54 4.43 2.86
C TRP A 235 19.34 4.47 1.57
N THR A 236 20.10 5.53 1.38
CA THR A 236 21.16 5.64 0.38
C THR A 236 22.29 6.52 0.92
N ASP A 237 23.53 6.19 0.60
CA ASP A 237 24.70 7.01 0.92
C ASP A 237 25.07 7.96 -0.25
N ASP A 238 24.40 7.86 -1.39
CA ASP A 238 24.59 8.71 -2.54
C ASP A 238 23.84 10.04 -2.39
N GLU A 239 24.58 11.11 -2.13
CA GLU A 239 24.02 12.46 -1.99
C GLU A 239 23.35 12.99 -3.28
N ALA A 240 23.67 12.40 -4.44
CA ALA A 240 23.06 12.76 -5.72
C ALA A 240 21.74 12.01 -5.98
N HIS A 241 21.42 10.99 -5.18
CA HIS A 241 20.19 10.23 -5.33
C HIS A 241 18.96 11.11 -5.01
N PRO A 242 17.91 11.15 -5.85
CA PRO A 242 16.74 12.04 -5.66
C PRO A 242 16.06 11.87 -4.30
N PHE A 243 16.13 10.68 -3.70
CA PHE A 243 15.50 10.36 -2.41
C PHE A 243 16.46 10.46 -1.22
N TYR A 244 17.73 10.91 -1.41
CA TYR A 244 18.71 11.04 -0.32
C TYR A 244 18.19 11.85 0.86
N ARG A 245 17.66 13.04 0.61
CA ARG A 245 17.15 13.93 1.66
C ARG A 245 16.04 13.27 2.47
N VAL A 246 15.05 12.70 1.78
CA VAL A 246 13.90 12.06 2.44
C VAL A 246 14.33 10.85 3.28
N ALA A 247 15.26 10.02 2.76
CA ALA A 247 15.79 8.87 3.46
C ALA A 247 16.48 9.26 4.77
N HIS A 248 17.35 10.28 4.73
CA HIS A 248 18.11 10.74 5.89
C HIS A 248 17.23 11.45 6.92
N GLU A 249 16.38 12.40 6.51
CA GLU A 249 15.44 13.10 7.40
C GLU A 249 14.49 12.11 8.08
N SER A 250 13.97 11.12 7.35
CA SER A 250 13.08 10.09 7.89
C SER A 250 13.80 9.18 8.90
N TYR A 251 15.01 8.73 8.59
CA TYR A 251 15.80 7.91 9.49
C TYR A 251 16.12 8.63 10.81
N GLU A 252 16.56 9.88 10.74
CA GLU A 252 16.86 10.70 11.93
C GLU A 252 15.59 10.94 12.78
N ALA A 253 14.48 11.27 12.14
CA ALA A 253 13.21 11.45 12.80
C ALA A 253 12.76 10.17 13.53
N LEU A 254 12.78 9.01 12.86
CA LEU A 254 12.41 7.72 13.43
C LEU A 254 13.30 7.35 14.62
N CYS A 255 14.62 7.57 14.54
CA CYS A 255 15.56 7.32 15.64
C CYS A 255 15.27 8.17 16.90
N ALA A 256 14.66 9.35 16.72
CA ALA A 256 14.27 10.23 17.82
C ALA A 256 12.90 9.90 18.42
N MET A 257 12.06 9.13 17.70
CA MET A 257 10.69 8.82 18.09
C MET A 257 10.59 7.68 19.09
N THR A 258 9.44 7.63 19.77
CA THR A 258 9.02 6.50 20.61
C THR A 258 7.64 6.03 20.18
N ASP A 259 7.37 4.73 20.29
CA ASP A 259 6.05 4.16 20.03
C ASP A 259 5.00 4.50 21.11
N ALA A 260 3.79 3.97 20.97
CA ALA A 260 2.69 4.18 21.93
C ALA A 260 2.95 3.59 23.32
N LYS A 261 3.93 2.69 23.46
CA LYS A 261 4.36 2.12 24.75
C LYS A 261 5.58 2.81 25.35
N GLY A 262 6.09 3.88 24.69
CA GLY A 262 7.25 4.64 25.13
C GLY A 262 8.60 4.00 24.79
N ARG A 263 8.64 2.94 23.98
CA ARG A 263 9.90 2.34 23.51
C ARG A 263 10.51 3.21 22.41
N ARG A 264 11.83 3.47 22.50
CA ARG A 264 12.54 4.05 21.33
C ARG A 264 12.49 3.08 20.16
N LEU A 265 12.28 3.63 18.98
CA LEU A 265 12.27 2.82 17.76
C LEU A 265 13.69 2.34 17.44
N LYS A 266 13.82 1.06 17.11
CA LYS A 266 15.00 0.52 16.43
C LYS A 266 14.77 0.63 14.94
N VAL A 267 15.61 1.38 14.26
CA VAL A 267 15.46 1.67 12.84
C VAL A 267 16.48 0.87 12.03
N HIS A 268 15.97 0.07 11.10
CA HIS A 268 16.76 -0.71 10.15
C HIS A 268 16.86 0.03 8.81
N LYS A 269 18.06 0.16 8.27
CA LYS A 269 18.28 0.73 6.95
C LYS A 269 18.08 -0.34 5.88
N VAL A 270 17.31 -0.01 4.84
CA VAL A 270 17.16 -0.83 3.63
C VAL A 270 17.56 0.04 2.45
N CYS A 271 18.48 -0.45 1.63
CA CYS A 271 19.00 0.30 0.49
C CYS A 271 17.88 0.63 -0.51
N LEU A 272 18.04 1.73 -1.21
CA LEU A 272 17.30 2.05 -2.44
C LEU A 272 17.97 1.41 -3.66
N PRO A 273 17.28 1.32 -4.82
CA PRO A 273 17.95 1.04 -6.08
C PRO A 273 19.16 1.95 -6.24
N LYS A 274 20.30 1.40 -6.69
CA LYS A 274 21.53 2.15 -6.88
C LYS A 274 21.38 3.24 -7.94
N VAL A 275 20.65 2.90 -9.00
CA VAL A 275 20.28 3.84 -10.05
C VAL A 275 18.79 4.15 -9.90
N PRO A 276 18.40 5.46 -9.81
CA PRO A 276 17.00 5.80 -9.78
C PRO A 276 16.24 5.18 -10.94
N VAL A 277 15.19 4.45 -10.65
CA VAL A 277 14.35 3.85 -11.69
C VAL A 277 13.56 4.96 -12.38
N CYS A 278 13.72 5.05 -13.70
CA CYS A 278 13.02 6.04 -14.50
C CYS A 278 12.19 5.36 -15.58
N ILE A 279 11.12 6.03 -16.01
CA ILE A 279 10.34 5.59 -17.16
C ILE A 279 11.25 5.49 -18.37
N GLY A 280 11.31 4.29 -18.95
CA GLY A 280 12.25 3.92 -19.99
C GLY A 280 11.91 4.56 -21.35
N LYS A 281 12.91 4.58 -22.23
CA LYS A 281 12.76 5.08 -23.60
C LYS A 281 11.75 4.28 -24.38
N GLY A 282 10.83 4.99 -25.06
CA GLY A 282 9.78 4.37 -25.86
C GLY A 282 8.62 3.81 -25.05
N PHE A 283 8.55 4.12 -23.74
CA PHE A 283 7.35 3.85 -22.94
C PHE A 283 6.18 4.69 -23.48
N ALA A 284 5.06 4.06 -23.74
CA ALA A 284 3.86 4.72 -24.23
C ALA A 284 2.61 4.14 -23.59
N ILE A 285 1.75 5.02 -23.14
CA ILE A 285 0.40 4.74 -22.65
C ILE A 285 -0.63 5.40 -23.56
N ASP A 286 -1.86 4.93 -23.52
CA ASP A 286 -2.99 5.56 -24.22
C ASP A 286 -3.45 6.77 -23.39
N ALA A 287 -2.81 7.94 -23.61
CA ALA A 287 -3.11 9.15 -22.86
C ALA A 287 -4.60 9.50 -22.92
N ALA A 288 -5.20 9.77 -21.75
CA ALA A 288 -6.58 10.19 -21.61
C ALA A 288 -6.67 11.54 -20.89
N GLU A 289 -7.68 12.35 -21.25
CA GLU A 289 -7.97 13.59 -20.53
C GLU A 289 -8.32 13.27 -19.06
N GLY A 290 -7.68 13.94 -18.13
CA GLY A 290 -7.90 13.75 -16.69
C GLY A 290 -7.16 12.58 -16.07
N SER A 291 -6.19 11.98 -16.77
CA SER A 291 -5.25 11.00 -16.20
C SER A 291 -3.84 11.58 -16.08
N PHE A 292 -3.08 11.06 -15.12
CA PHE A 292 -1.71 11.47 -14.88
C PHE A 292 -0.81 11.07 -16.06
N PRO A 293 -0.03 12.01 -16.64
CA PRO A 293 0.88 11.67 -17.73
C PRO A 293 2.09 10.89 -17.24
N ARG A 294 2.56 9.95 -18.07
CA ARG A 294 3.80 9.20 -17.85
C ARG A 294 4.80 9.57 -18.92
N GLN A 295 5.92 10.16 -18.53
CA GLN A 295 6.90 10.71 -19.46
C GLN A 295 8.25 9.98 -19.37
N GLU A 296 8.91 9.81 -20.52
CA GLU A 296 10.28 9.28 -20.57
C GLU A 296 11.22 10.09 -19.68
N GLY A 297 11.99 9.39 -18.83
CA GLY A 297 12.94 10.00 -17.90
C GLY A 297 12.34 10.43 -16.57
N GLU A 298 11.03 10.32 -16.38
CA GLU A 298 10.37 10.55 -15.07
C GLU A 298 10.84 9.53 -14.05
N VAL A 299 11.18 10.01 -12.83
CA VAL A 299 11.65 9.16 -11.74
C VAL A 299 10.46 8.46 -11.08
N CYS A 300 10.51 7.14 -11.04
CA CYS A 300 9.48 6.34 -10.39
C CYS A 300 9.73 6.19 -8.89
N PRO A 301 8.68 5.98 -8.05
CA PRO A 301 8.82 5.75 -6.61
C PRO A 301 9.32 4.33 -6.31
N ALA A 302 10.50 3.98 -6.82
CA ALA A 302 11.08 2.65 -6.67
C ALA A 302 11.69 2.48 -5.27
N SER A 303 11.05 1.68 -4.44
CA SER A 303 11.48 1.36 -3.09
C SER A 303 11.37 -0.14 -2.81
N TYR A 304 12.44 -0.75 -2.30
CA TYR A 304 12.38 -2.14 -1.80
C TYR A 304 11.52 -2.27 -0.54
N LEU A 305 11.14 -1.16 0.12
CA LEU A 305 10.23 -1.18 1.26
C LEU A 305 8.76 -1.31 0.87
N ASN A 306 8.43 -1.14 -0.41
CA ASN A 306 7.07 -1.42 -0.90
C ASN A 306 6.84 -2.94 -1.06
N PHE A 307 7.24 -3.70 -0.03
CA PHE A 307 7.09 -5.16 0.06
C PHE A 307 5.79 -5.55 0.79
N LEU A 308 5.37 -6.80 0.62
CA LEU A 308 4.28 -7.41 1.39
C LEU A 308 4.83 -8.39 2.41
N ILE A 309 4.45 -8.25 3.69
CA ILE A 309 4.65 -9.28 4.72
C ILE A 309 3.47 -10.26 4.66
N VAL A 310 3.76 -11.54 4.50
CA VAL A 310 2.73 -12.59 4.38
C VAL A 310 3.12 -13.83 5.17
N ASN A 311 2.45 -14.12 6.29
CA ASN A 311 2.73 -15.29 7.12
C ASN A 311 4.24 -15.57 7.28
N ASN A 312 4.76 -16.66 6.66
CA ASN A 312 6.17 -17.04 6.70
C ASN A 312 6.99 -16.46 5.54
N GLY A 313 6.45 -15.49 4.77
CA GLY A 313 7.11 -14.89 3.61
C GLY A 313 7.17 -13.37 3.67
N VAL A 314 8.08 -12.80 2.89
CA VAL A 314 8.14 -11.37 2.53
C VAL A 314 8.34 -11.29 1.03
N ILE A 315 7.41 -10.66 0.32
CA ILE A 315 7.47 -10.52 -1.14
C ILE A 315 8.01 -9.14 -1.46
N VAL A 316 9.20 -9.10 -2.05
CA VAL A 316 10.00 -7.89 -2.24
C VAL A 316 10.08 -7.53 -3.72
N PRO A 317 9.78 -6.27 -4.08
CA PRO A 317 9.96 -5.81 -5.46
C PRO A 317 11.42 -5.90 -5.89
N GLN A 318 11.66 -6.21 -7.17
CA GLN A 318 12.97 -6.18 -7.82
C GLN A 318 12.85 -5.37 -9.11
N PHE A 319 13.93 -4.64 -9.41
CA PHE A 319 13.95 -3.66 -10.50
C PHE A 319 14.99 -3.97 -11.58
N GLY A 320 15.76 -5.06 -11.42
CA GLY A 320 16.93 -5.36 -12.26
C GLY A 320 18.13 -4.49 -11.93
N ASP A 321 18.17 -3.95 -10.70
CA ASP A 321 19.22 -3.06 -10.21
C ASP A 321 20.32 -3.84 -9.46
N GLU A 322 21.53 -3.29 -9.40
CA GLU A 322 22.68 -3.88 -8.69
C GLU A 322 22.38 -4.12 -7.20
N ASN A 323 21.51 -3.32 -6.59
CA ASN A 323 21.11 -3.42 -5.18
C ASN A 323 19.99 -4.45 -4.92
N ASP A 324 19.41 -5.08 -5.95
CA ASP A 324 18.34 -6.07 -5.78
C ASP A 324 18.74 -7.18 -4.78
N ALA A 325 19.95 -7.74 -4.95
CA ALA A 325 20.46 -8.79 -4.06
C ALA A 325 20.73 -8.26 -2.64
N ALA A 326 21.31 -7.07 -2.52
CA ALA A 326 21.60 -6.46 -1.23
C ALA A 326 20.32 -6.15 -0.43
N ALA A 327 19.26 -5.73 -1.10
CA ALA A 327 17.95 -5.50 -0.47
C ALA A 327 17.35 -6.80 0.09
N LEU A 328 17.43 -7.90 -0.67
CA LEU A 328 16.98 -9.22 -0.20
C LEU A 328 17.78 -9.69 1.02
N ASP A 329 19.10 -9.53 1.02
CA ASP A 329 19.97 -9.90 2.15
C ASP A 329 19.65 -9.06 3.40
N GLN A 330 19.47 -7.75 3.25
CA GLN A 330 19.09 -6.86 4.34
C GLN A 330 17.73 -7.23 4.93
N LEU A 331 16.73 -7.48 4.08
CA LEU A 331 15.40 -7.88 4.52
C LEU A 331 15.41 -9.29 5.14
N SER A 332 16.24 -10.22 4.65
CA SER A 332 16.42 -11.54 5.27
C SER A 332 17.02 -11.42 6.67
N ALA A 333 17.93 -10.49 6.89
CA ALA A 333 18.47 -10.21 8.24
C ALA A 333 17.42 -9.56 9.18
N ILE A 334 16.52 -8.74 8.62
CA ILE A 334 15.41 -8.13 9.36
C ILE A 334 14.33 -9.18 9.70
N PHE A 335 14.04 -10.12 8.81
CA PHE A 335 13.02 -11.16 8.94
C PHE A 335 13.63 -12.58 8.98
N PRO A 336 14.42 -12.95 10.01
CA PRO A 336 15.14 -14.21 10.03
C PRO A 336 14.25 -15.47 10.11
N ASP A 337 12.99 -15.28 10.44
CA ASP A 337 11.96 -16.32 10.56
C ASP A 337 11.05 -16.43 9.32
N LYS A 338 11.31 -15.63 8.28
CA LYS A 338 10.52 -15.61 7.05
C LYS A 338 11.37 -15.86 5.82
N GLU A 339 10.77 -16.43 4.81
CA GLU A 339 11.38 -16.54 3.49
C GLU A 339 11.23 -15.19 2.74
N VAL A 340 12.32 -14.58 2.36
CA VAL A 340 12.32 -13.35 1.56
C VAL A 340 12.40 -13.72 0.08
N VAL A 341 11.40 -13.30 -0.68
CA VAL A 341 11.23 -13.65 -2.10
C VAL A 341 11.24 -12.40 -2.96
N GLY A 342 12.25 -12.25 -3.80
CA GLY A 342 12.31 -11.18 -4.80
C GLY A 342 11.40 -11.49 -6.00
N VAL A 343 10.66 -10.49 -6.46
CA VAL A 343 9.81 -10.57 -7.66
C VAL A 343 10.09 -9.40 -8.56
N ASP A 344 10.40 -9.65 -9.83
CA ASP A 344 10.52 -8.60 -10.83
C ASP A 344 9.18 -7.89 -11.03
N THR A 345 9.14 -6.62 -10.66
CA THR A 345 7.96 -5.75 -10.68
C THR A 345 8.25 -4.40 -11.34
N LEU A 346 9.26 -4.33 -12.22
CA LEU A 346 9.59 -3.10 -12.95
C LEU A 346 8.37 -2.52 -13.70
N GLU A 347 7.53 -3.38 -14.28
CA GLU A 347 6.30 -2.95 -14.96
C GLU A 347 5.21 -2.43 -14.01
N VAL A 348 5.29 -2.75 -12.72
CA VAL A 348 4.37 -2.22 -11.70
C VAL A 348 4.80 -0.82 -11.28
N VAL A 349 6.11 -0.62 -11.06
CA VAL A 349 6.62 0.69 -10.64
C VAL A 349 6.44 1.78 -11.70
N TYR A 350 6.45 1.41 -12.97
CA TYR A 350 6.09 2.33 -14.05
C TYR A 350 4.63 2.83 -13.97
N GLY A 351 3.77 2.10 -13.30
CA GLY A 351 2.39 2.49 -13.00
C GLY A 351 2.25 3.40 -11.77
N GLY A 352 3.33 3.67 -11.01
CA GLY A 352 3.31 4.59 -9.86
C GLY A 352 3.29 3.91 -8.49
N GLY A 353 3.53 2.60 -8.37
CA GLY A 353 3.56 1.88 -7.09
C GLY A 353 4.22 0.52 -7.20
N ASN A 354 4.10 -0.35 -6.16
CA ASN A 354 4.71 -1.67 -6.22
C ASN A 354 3.93 -2.74 -5.42
N VAL A 355 4.59 -3.78 -4.95
CA VAL A 355 4.00 -4.98 -4.33
C VAL A 355 3.03 -4.66 -3.21
N HIS A 356 3.37 -3.73 -2.31
CA HIS A 356 2.48 -3.31 -1.22
C HIS A 356 1.23 -2.63 -1.76
N CYS A 357 1.39 -1.69 -2.70
CA CYS A 357 0.30 -0.91 -3.30
C CYS A 357 -0.74 -1.79 -4.03
N ILE A 358 -0.30 -2.90 -4.64
CA ILE A 358 -1.18 -3.81 -5.39
C ILE A 358 -1.78 -4.94 -4.55
N THR A 359 -1.51 -4.96 -3.24
CA THR A 359 -1.94 -6.03 -2.34
C THR A 359 -2.62 -5.48 -1.09
N GLN A 360 -3.65 -6.19 -0.60
CA GLN A 360 -4.33 -5.88 0.66
C GLN A 360 -4.50 -7.14 1.48
N GLN A 361 -3.89 -7.21 2.65
CA GLN A 361 -3.99 -8.35 3.54
C GLN A 361 -5.33 -8.38 4.28
N GLN A 362 -5.89 -9.59 4.42
CA GLN A 362 -7.02 -9.88 5.30
C GLN A 362 -6.51 -10.76 6.46
N PRO A 363 -6.62 -10.32 7.72
CA PRO A 363 -6.15 -11.09 8.88
C PRO A 363 -6.98 -12.35 9.11
N ARG A 364 -6.38 -13.32 9.82
CA ARG A 364 -7.09 -14.55 10.26
C ARG A 364 -8.08 -14.28 11.35
#